data_92f42f2316404dc6280843a40d9f6f90
#
_entry.id   92f42f2316404dc6280843a40d9f6f90
#
_cell.length_a   1.000
_cell.length_b   1.000
_cell.length_c   1.000
_cell.angle_alpha   90.00
_cell.angle_beta   90.00
_cell.angle_gamma   90.00
#
_symmetry.space_group_name_H-M   'P 1'
#
loop_
_entity.id
_entity.type
_entity.pdbx_description
1 polymer ?
#
loop_
_entity_poly.entity_id
_entity_poly.type
_entity_poly.pdbx_seq_one_letter_code
_entity_poly.pdbx_strand_id
1 'polypeptide(L)'
;MNNINDIKDLCVKIKKAYYAGSEIPIVCVRRIKEWLNSKDKEEYDAEDWELKCICLEVECNYLKRECEDWQSECRHLNGECEYLQHEVNDLKE
;
A
#
# COMPACT_ATOMS: atom_id res chain seq x y z
N MET A 1 -19.97 14.27 5.19
CA MET A 1 -20.14 14.45 3.75
C MET A 1 -18.82 14.61 3.06
N ASN A 2 -18.57 13.80 2.04
CA ASN A 2 -17.38 13.97 1.22
C ASN A 2 -17.56 15.16 0.31
N ASN A 3 -16.98 16.26 0.70
CA ASN A 3 -16.99 17.47 -0.10
C ASN A 3 -15.83 17.41 -1.09
N ILE A 4 -16.04 17.88 -2.30
CA ILE A 4 -15.00 17.94 -3.32
C ILE A 4 -13.78 18.73 -2.81
N ASN A 5 -14.01 19.73 -1.96
CA ASN A 5 -12.94 20.52 -1.36
C ASN A 5 -12.04 19.68 -0.45
N ASP A 6 -12.61 18.72 0.29
CA ASP A 6 -11.83 17.84 1.17
C ASP A 6 -10.90 16.95 0.35
N ILE A 7 -11.38 16.46 -0.79
CA ILE A 7 -10.57 15.63 -1.68
C ILE A 7 -9.44 16.46 -2.31
N LYS A 8 -9.74 17.70 -2.73
CA LYS A 8 -8.71 18.59 -3.26
C LYS A 8 -7.65 18.91 -2.24
N ASP A 9 -8.03 19.16 -0.99
CA ASP A 9 -7.09 19.37 0.11
C ASP A 9 -6.22 18.14 0.33
N LEU A 10 -6.83 16.96 0.28
CA LEU A 10 -6.11 15.70 0.39
C LEU A 10 -5.10 15.53 -0.73
N CYS A 11 -5.48 15.86 -1.95
CA CYS A 11 -4.59 15.82 -3.11
C CYS A 11 -3.38 16.72 -2.93
N VAL A 12 -3.59 17.95 -2.44
CA VAL A 12 -2.52 18.87 -2.19
C VAL A 12 -1.58 18.34 -1.10
N LYS A 13 -2.13 17.80 -0.03
CA LYS A 13 -1.35 17.22 1.06
C LYS A 13 -0.49 16.05 0.59
N ILE A 14 -1.06 15.17 -0.22
CA ILE A 14 -0.33 14.02 -0.75
C ILE A 14 0.80 14.45 -1.67
N LYS A 15 0.56 15.42 -2.55
CA LYS A 15 1.60 15.94 -3.43
C LYS A 15 2.75 16.53 -2.63
N LYS A 16 2.43 17.35 -1.63
CA LYS A 16 3.44 17.95 -0.76
C LYS A 16 4.27 16.90 -0.04
N ALA A 17 3.59 15.90 0.52
CA ALA A 17 4.28 14.83 1.23
C ALA A 17 5.15 14.00 0.28
N TYR A 18 4.67 13.71 -0.91
CA TYR A 18 5.41 12.94 -1.91
C TYR A 18 6.71 13.65 -2.31
N TYR A 19 6.62 14.94 -2.65
CA TYR A 19 7.79 15.70 -3.09
C TYR A 19 8.74 16.04 -1.94
N ALA A 20 8.23 16.09 -0.70
CA ALA A 20 9.06 16.29 0.48
C ALA A 20 9.70 14.98 0.98
N GLY A 21 9.34 13.85 0.41
CA GLY A 21 9.81 12.54 0.87
C GLY A 21 9.21 12.10 2.18
N SER A 22 8.10 12.71 2.58
CA SER A 22 7.40 12.35 3.81
C SER A 22 6.51 11.13 3.61
N GLU A 23 6.21 10.45 4.71
CA GLU A 23 5.35 9.29 4.69
C GLU A 23 3.91 9.67 4.35
N ILE A 24 3.29 8.93 3.45
CA ILE A 24 1.91 9.16 3.04
C ILE A 24 1.03 8.03 3.59
N PRO A 25 -0.01 8.35 4.37
CA PRO A 25 -0.91 7.31 4.88
C PRO A 25 -1.66 6.62 3.74
N ILE A 26 -1.70 5.29 3.79
CA ILE A 26 -2.34 4.50 2.74
C ILE A 26 -3.84 4.76 2.65
N VAL A 27 -4.47 5.14 3.76
CA VAL A 27 -5.89 5.48 3.80
C VAL A 27 -6.19 6.67 2.89
N CYS A 28 -5.32 7.68 2.91
CA CYS A 28 -5.46 8.86 2.07
C CYS A 28 -5.31 8.50 0.59
N VAL A 29 -4.35 7.64 0.28
CA VAL A 29 -4.10 7.16 -1.09
C VAL A 29 -5.32 6.41 -1.62
N ARG A 30 -5.89 5.53 -0.81
CA ARG A 30 -7.09 4.76 -1.20
C ARG A 30 -8.27 5.67 -1.47
N ARG A 31 -8.43 6.70 -0.66
CA ARG A 31 -9.51 7.67 -0.82
C ARG A 31 -9.41 8.42 -2.13
N ILE A 32 -8.22 8.90 -2.46
CA ILE A 32 -7.98 9.61 -3.72
C ILE A 32 -8.14 8.67 -4.90
N LYS A 33 -7.68 7.44 -4.76
CA LYS A 33 -7.80 6.43 -5.81
C LYS A 33 -9.28 6.14 -6.13
N GLU A 34 -10.12 6.02 -5.12
CA GLU A 34 -11.56 5.84 -5.31
C GLU A 34 -12.18 7.02 -6.04
N TRP A 35 -11.80 8.23 -5.66
CA TRP A 35 -12.28 9.44 -6.31
C TRP A 35 -11.86 9.48 -7.79
N LEU A 36 -10.60 9.16 -8.08
CA LEU A 36 -10.10 9.11 -9.45
C LEU A 36 -10.79 8.03 -10.26
N ASN A 37 -11.06 6.88 -9.67
CA ASN A 37 -11.75 5.79 -10.37
C ASN A 37 -13.21 6.13 -10.67
N SER A 38 -13.82 7.04 -9.92
CA SER A 38 -15.18 7.49 -10.19
C SER A 38 -15.27 8.46 -11.36
N LYS A 39 -14.14 9.02 -11.79
CA LYS A 39 -14.08 9.90 -12.95
C LYS A 39 -13.85 9.09 -14.22
N ASP A 40 -14.40 9.55 -15.34
CA ASP A 40 -14.07 8.99 -16.64
C ASP A 40 -12.63 9.34 -17.01
N LYS A 41 -11.92 8.39 -17.58
CA LYS A 41 -10.51 8.59 -17.97
C LYS A 41 -10.36 9.73 -18.98
N GLU A 42 -11.39 9.97 -19.76
CA GLU A 42 -11.40 11.07 -20.75
C GLU A 42 -11.44 12.44 -20.08
N GLU A 43 -11.93 12.51 -18.84
CA GLU A 43 -11.98 13.74 -18.07
C GLU A 43 -10.70 14.02 -17.29
N TYR A 44 -9.74 13.10 -17.31
CA TYR A 44 -8.49 13.26 -16.58
C TYR A 44 -7.65 14.36 -17.22
N ASP A 45 -7.25 15.33 -16.40
CA ASP A 45 -6.25 16.32 -16.80
C ASP A 45 -4.86 15.87 -16.37
N ALA A 46 -3.86 16.70 -16.61
CA ALA A 46 -2.47 16.38 -16.25
C ALA A 46 -2.29 16.17 -14.74
N GLU A 47 -3.00 16.95 -13.93
CA GLU A 47 -2.95 16.82 -12.47
C GLU A 47 -3.55 15.48 -12.00
N ASP A 48 -4.65 15.06 -12.62
CA ASP A 48 -5.28 13.79 -12.28
C ASP A 48 -4.36 12.62 -12.59
N TRP A 49 -3.68 12.65 -13.74
CA TRP A 49 -2.71 11.62 -14.09
C TRP A 49 -1.51 11.61 -13.15
N GLU A 50 -1.03 12.78 -12.77
CA GLU A 50 0.04 12.91 -11.79
C GLU A 50 -0.34 12.31 -10.45
N LEU A 51 -1.54 12.63 -9.95
CA LEU A 51 -2.07 12.06 -8.71
C LEU A 51 -2.19 10.55 -8.79
N LYS A 52 -2.67 10.04 -9.92
CA LYS A 52 -2.81 8.60 -10.11
C LYS A 52 -1.44 7.91 -10.05
N CYS A 53 -0.43 8.49 -10.68
CA CYS A 53 0.93 7.96 -10.63
C CYS A 53 1.49 7.96 -9.21
N ILE A 54 1.29 9.05 -8.47
CA ILE A 54 1.72 9.15 -7.07
C ILE A 54 1.04 8.08 -6.21
N CYS A 55 -0.28 7.93 -6.37
CA CYS A 55 -1.04 6.94 -5.61
C CYS A 55 -0.57 5.52 -5.91
N LEU A 56 -0.34 5.21 -7.18
CA LEU A 56 0.15 3.88 -7.57
C LEU A 56 1.54 3.60 -7.01
N GLU A 57 2.42 4.59 -7.05
CA GLU A 57 3.77 4.44 -6.52
C GLU A 57 3.76 4.20 -5.01
N VAL A 58 2.97 4.97 -4.27
CA VAL A 58 2.84 4.81 -2.81
C VAL A 58 2.24 3.44 -2.48
N GLU A 59 1.21 3.03 -3.21
CA GLU A 59 0.60 1.72 -3.04
C GLU A 59 1.59 0.59 -3.32
N CYS A 60 2.36 0.69 -4.39
CA CYS A 60 3.38 -0.31 -4.71
C CYS A 60 4.42 -0.42 -3.61
N ASN A 61 4.89 0.69 -3.08
CA ASN A 61 5.84 0.69 -1.99
C ASN A 61 5.26 0.08 -0.72
N TYR A 62 4.00 0.36 -0.43
CA TYR A 62 3.30 -0.21 0.71
C TYR A 62 3.17 -1.72 0.56
N LEU A 63 2.72 -2.19 -0.60
CA LEU A 63 2.58 -3.63 -0.87
C LEU A 63 3.92 -4.34 -0.84
N LYS A 64 4.97 -3.69 -1.32
CA LYS A 64 6.32 -4.25 -1.28
C LYS A 64 6.77 -4.48 0.16
N ARG A 65 6.51 -3.53 1.05
CA ARG A 65 6.81 -3.68 2.49
C ARG A 65 6.02 -4.82 3.10
N GLU A 66 4.72 -4.90 2.79
CA GLU A 66 3.89 -6.01 3.26
C GLU A 66 4.42 -7.36 2.78
N CYS A 67 4.83 -7.44 1.52
CA CYS A 67 5.40 -8.67 0.97
C CYS A 67 6.68 -9.06 1.69
N GLU A 68 7.54 -8.11 1.99
CA GLU A 68 8.77 -8.36 2.75
C GLU A 68 8.46 -8.87 4.14
N ASP A 69 7.47 -8.28 4.82
CA ASP A 69 7.03 -8.73 6.14
C ASP A 69 6.45 -10.14 6.07
N TRP A 70 5.61 -10.42 5.08
CA TRP A 70 5.05 -11.75 4.86
C TRP A 70 6.13 -12.79 4.57
N GLN A 71 7.15 -12.43 3.79
CA GLN A 71 8.26 -13.31 3.50
C GLN A 71 9.05 -13.66 4.78
N SER A 72 9.26 -12.67 5.65
CA SER A 72 9.91 -12.90 6.93
C SER A 72 9.11 -13.83 7.82
N GLU A 73 7.78 -13.62 7.89
CA GLU A 73 6.90 -14.51 8.64
C GLU A 73 6.90 -15.92 8.06
N CYS A 74 6.86 -16.07 6.75
CA CYS A 74 6.90 -17.37 6.09
C CYS A 74 8.18 -18.12 6.43
N ARG A 75 9.32 -17.45 6.43
CA ARG A 75 10.60 -18.05 6.80
C ARG A 75 10.59 -18.51 8.26
N HIS A 76 10.04 -17.69 9.13
CA HIS A 76 9.92 -18.02 10.56
C HIS A 76 9.04 -19.24 10.76
N LEU A 77 7.88 -19.27 10.10
CA LEU A 77 6.95 -20.38 10.19
C LEU A 77 7.54 -21.67 9.59
N ASN A 78 8.27 -21.58 8.50
CA ASN A 78 8.97 -22.72 7.93
C ASN A 78 9.99 -23.30 8.90
N GLY A 79 10.74 -22.45 9.57
CA GLY A 79 11.67 -22.87 10.60
C GLY A 79 10.99 -23.59 11.75
N GLU A 80 9.85 -23.08 12.21
CA GLU A 80 9.06 -23.72 13.26
C GLU A 80 8.52 -25.09 12.80
N CYS A 81 8.04 -25.17 11.58
CA CYS A 81 7.53 -26.41 11.02
C CYS A 81 8.63 -27.49 10.94
N GLU A 82 9.83 -27.13 10.52
CA GLU A 82 10.97 -28.04 10.49
C GLU A 82 11.33 -28.53 11.88
N TYR A 83 11.37 -27.62 12.85
CA TYR A 83 11.66 -27.96 14.24
C TYR A 83 10.63 -28.97 14.79
N LEU A 84 9.33 -28.72 14.55
CA LEU A 84 8.27 -29.61 15.01
C LEU A 84 8.33 -30.96 14.32
N GLN A 85 8.69 -31.02 13.04
CA GLN A 85 8.88 -32.28 12.34
C GLN A 85 10.00 -33.11 12.95
N HIS A 86 11.11 -32.48 13.33
CA HIS A 86 12.21 -33.17 14.00
C HIS A 86 11.77 -33.76 15.34
N GLU A 87 11.00 -33.00 16.13
CA GLU A 87 10.47 -33.48 17.39
C GLU A 87 9.57 -34.69 17.21
N VAL A 88 8.68 -34.64 16.21
CA VAL A 88 7.77 -35.76 15.93
C VAL A 88 8.55 -36.99 15.50
N ASN A 89 9.58 -36.83 14.68
CA ASN A 89 10.43 -37.94 14.24
C ASN A 89 11.20 -38.57 15.41
N ASP A 90 11.71 -37.75 16.33
CA ASP A 90 12.38 -38.23 17.51
C ASP A 90 11.45 -39.05 18.44
N LEU A 91 10.20 -38.59 18.53
CA LEU A 91 9.18 -39.29 19.32
C LEU A 91 8.74 -40.63 18.71
N LYS A 92 8.89 -40.79 17.41
CA LYS A 92 8.52 -42.03 16.70
C LYS A 92 9.56 -43.15 16.86
N GLU A 93 10.72 -42.81 17.30
CA GLU A 93 11.76 -43.80 17.61
C GLU A 93 11.57 -44.35 19.03
#